data_a816d0d0e324c568c5e46021fb18d066
#
_entry.id   a816d0d0e324c568c5e46021fb18d066
#
_cell.length_a   1.000
_cell.length_b   1.000
_cell.length_c   1.000
_cell.angle_alpha   90.00
_cell.angle_beta   90.00
_cell.angle_gamma   90.00
#
_symmetry.space_group_name_H-M   'P 1'
#
loop_
_entity.id
_entity.type
_entity.pdbx_description
1 polymer ?
#
loop_
_entity_poly.entity_id
_entity_poly.type
_entity_poly.pdbx_seq_one_letter_code
_entity_poly.pdbx_strand_id
1 'polypeptide(L)'
;MFKRHLFTFLFLALAAAGFAQKPNFKSGYPNNVNPIGIIKNIDDTTLLEIIQRQTFRFFWHGAHPVSGLALERSNTVLAEHYWDYINEAWDEPNFSKTTFGPDAGAIGGTGFGIMSTVVAVERGWIGRDTAVRRLIKIADFLINADCFHGIYPHFMNGRTGKTIKFDRLDDAADIVETSYLLMGFLCAREYFNGNTPREVYLRKRINQMWGAANWRWHTNGEKKLYWHWSPNNGFDMNFPVWGYNECLITYIMAASAPNPYKAIPKEAYDGTWAGSMGFKNGKTYYGYVLPLGNYDEDKGGPLFFEQYTFQGIDPNGLTDSLGNDYFLQGKNHTLINRAYCMENPKGFKGYSENCWGLTAGDSYKGYVAHSPQNDRGVIQPTAAISSMPYTPKESMEALKYFYYGLGNKIWSPYGFVDGFSIHHNWYAKSHLAIDQGPIITMIENYRTGLLWKLFMKIPDVQNGLKRLGFSSPYFTK
;
A
#
# COMPACT_ATOMS: atom_id res chain seq x y z
N MET A 1 25.61 -53.57 2.72
CA MET A 1 25.55 -52.56 3.80
C MET A 1 26.29 -51.27 3.47
N PHE A 2 26.83 -51.09 2.26
CA PHE A 2 27.67 -49.90 1.89
C PHE A 2 26.99 -48.85 1.04
N LYS A 3 25.77 -49.07 0.58
CA LYS A 3 25.06 -48.11 -0.30
C LYS A 3 24.19 -47.04 0.40
N ARG A 4 23.91 -47.22 1.69
CA ARG A 4 23.04 -46.25 2.43
C ARG A 4 23.76 -45.01 2.97
N HIS A 5 25.06 -45.09 3.22
CA HIS A 5 25.81 -43.98 3.79
C HIS A 5 26.27 -42.95 2.74
N LEU A 6 26.42 -43.36 1.47
CA LEU A 6 26.90 -42.43 0.43
C LEU A 6 25.81 -41.43 0.01
N PHE A 7 24.52 -41.84 0.06
CA PHE A 7 23.40 -40.97 -0.27
C PHE A 7 23.15 -39.89 0.81
N THR A 8 23.37 -40.22 2.06
CA THR A 8 23.17 -39.26 3.18
C THR A 8 24.23 -38.15 3.20
N PHE A 9 25.47 -38.49 2.83
CA PHE A 9 26.55 -37.49 2.72
C PHE A 9 26.40 -36.57 1.51
N LEU A 10 25.87 -37.07 0.39
CA LEU A 10 25.62 -36.24 -0.82
C LEU A 10 24.48 -35.26 -0.61
N PHE A 11 23.45 -35.64 0.15
CA PHE A 11 22.33 -34.75 0.49
C PHE A 11 22.73 -33.64 1.48
N LEU A 12 23.61 -33.93 2.44
CA LEU A 12 24.16 -32.94 3.38
C LEU A 12 25.11 -31.96 2.69
N ALA A 13 25.92 -32.40 1.73
CA ALA A 13 26.79 -31.55 0.95
C ALA A 13 26.04 -30.62 0.01
N LEU A 14 24.95 -31.09 -0.62
CA LEU A 14 24.08 -30.26 -1.45
C LEU A 14 23.27 -29.23 -0.64
N ALA A 15 22.81 -29.57 0.56
CA ALA A 15 22.16 -28.65 1.46
C ALA A 15 23.12 -27.57 1.99
N ALA A 16 24.36 -27.92 2.33
CA ALA A 16 25.38 -26.97 2.79
C ALA A 16 25.87 -26.03 1.68
N ALA A 17 25.98 -26.51 0.44
CA ALA A 17 26.35 -25.70 -0.73
C ALA A 17 25.24 -24.68 -1.11
N GLY A 18 23.96 -25.03 -0.88
CA GLY A 18 22.82 -24.14 -1.15
C GLY A 18 22.74 -22.93 -0.21
N PHE A 19 23.32 -23.01 0.97
CA PHE A 19 23.29 -21.93 1.98
C PHE A 19 24.45 -20.93 1.87
N ALA A 20 25.47 -21.22 1.06
CA ALA A 20 26.67 -20.38 0.96
C ALA A 20 26.65 -19.39 -0.22
N GLN A 21 25.68 -19.50 -1.12
CA GLN A 21 25.64 -18.66 -2.31
C GLN A 21 24.86 -17.38 -2.01
N LYS A 22 25.55 -16.22 -2.07
CA LYS A 22 24.87 -14.91 -2.02
C LYS A 22 23.82 -14.83 -3.12
N PRO A 23 22.58 -14.38 -2.83
CA PRO A 23 21.55 -14.24 -3.84
C PRO A 23 22.04 -13.32 -4.97
N ASN A 24 21.94 -13.77 -6.20
CA ASN A 24 22.23 -12.94 -7.36
C ASN A 24 20.98 -12.20 -7.82
N PHE A 25 20.77 -10.98 -7.32
CA PHE A 25 19.63 -10.15 -7.64
C PHE A 25 19.64 -9.59 -9.07
N LYS A 26 20.76 -9.65 -9.77
CA LYS A 26 20.90 -9.15 -11.14
C LYS A 26 20.52 -10.19 -12.20
N SER A 27 20.49 -11.45 -11.85
CA SER A 27 20.02 -12.50 -12.75
C SER A 27 18.49 -12.47 -12.82
N GLY A 28 17.96 -12.40 -14.04
CA GLY A 28 16.54 -12.16 -14.31
C GLY A 28 15.55 -12.97 -13.46
N TYR A 29 14.43 -12.40 -13.24
CA TYR A 29 13.29 -13.01 -12.63
C TYR A 29 12.66 -14.06 -13.59
N PRO A 30 12.18 -15.22 -13.14
CA PRO A 30 12.00 -15.68 -11.75
C PRO A 30 13.07 -16.69 -11.28
N ASN A 31 14.01 -17.07 -12.10
CA ASN A 31 14.78 -18.30 -11.98
C ASN A 31 15.83 -18.32 -10.88
N ASN A 32 16.24 -17.17 -10.39
CA ASN A 32 17.17 -17.04 -9.27
C ASN A 32 16.53 -16.32 -8.11
N VAL A 33 15.34 -16.74 -7.82
CA VAL A 33 14.59 -16.23 -6.69
C VAL A 33 15.33 -16.55 -5.41
N ASN A 34 15.31 -15.61 -4.49
CA ASN A 34 15.81 -15.84 -3.15
C ASN A 34 15.21 -17.10 -2.56
N PRO A 35 15.99 -17.87 -1.82
CA PRO A 35 15.42 -18.97 -1.07
C PRO A 35 14.32 -18.43 -0.15
N ILE A 36 13.29 -19.24 0.06
CA ILE A 36 12.19 -18.91 0.98
C ILE A 36 12.69 -18.83 2.42
N GLY A 37 13.78 -19.51 2.74
CA GLY A 37 14.37 -19.53 4.08
C GLY A 37 15.09 -18.24 4.47
N ILE A 38 15.40 -18.12 5.75
CA ILE A 38 16.08 -16.96 6.32
C ILE A 38 17.59 -17.02 5.99
N ILE A 39 18.09 -15.98 5.34
CA ILE A 39 19.51 -15.82 5.00
C ILE A 39 20.16 -15.02 6.12
N LYS A 40 21.18 -15.62 6.77
CA LYS A 40 21.91 -15.01 7.88
C LYS A 40 23.19 -14.30 7.41
N ASN A 41 23.72 -13.42 8.24
CA ASN A 41 25.01 -12.74 8.04
C ASN A 41 25.08 -11.92 6.74
N ILE A 42 24.01 -11.18 6.44
CA ILE A 42 23.92 -10.23 5.35
C ILE A 42 23.85 -8.80 5.89
N ASP A 43 24.32 -7.84 5.11
CA ASP A 43 24.21 -6.42 5.44
C ASP A 43 22.77 -5.90 5.26
N ASP A 44 22.49 -4.72 5.79
CA ASP A 44 21.16 -4.11 5.77
C ASP A 44 20.67 -3.82 4.35
N THR A 45 21.56 -3.43 3.44
CA THR A 45 21.21 -3.17 2.04
C THR A 45 20.76 -4.45 1.34
N THR A 46 21.49 -5.54 1.57
CA THR A 46 21.12 -6.87 1.04
C THR A 46 19.81 -7.36 1.66
N LEU A 47 19.60 -7.13 2.96
CA LEU A 47 18.35 -7.50 3.63
C LEU A 47 17.16 -6.74 3.01
N LEU A 48 17.25 -5.43 2.86
CA LEU A 48 16.20 -4.64 2.20
C LEU A 48 15.91 -5.13 0.78
N GLU A 49 16.93 -5.48 0.02
CA GLU A 49 16.78 -6.04 -1.34
C GLU A 49 16.01 -7.36 -1.33
N ILE A 50 16.30 -8.25 -0.37
CA ILE A 50 15.58 -9.53 -0.19
C ILE A 50 14.12 -9.26 0.15
N ILE A 51 13.86 -8.39 1.11
CA ILE A 51 12.50 -8.06 1.55
C ILE A 51 11.67 -7.52 0.39
N GLN A 52 12.16 -6.49 -0.30
CA GLN A 52 11.45 -5.88 -1.42
C GLN A 52 11.19 -6.89 -2.55
N ARG A 53 12.22 -7.64 -2.96
CA ARG A 53 12.11 -8.59 -4.08
C ARG A 53 11.19 -9.77 -3.76
N GLN A 54 11.23 -10.28 -2.52
CA GLN A 54 10.34 -11.36 -2.09
C GLN A 54 8.89 -10.87 -2.06
N THR A 55 8.63 -9.69 -1.51
CA THR A 55 7.31 -9.07 -1.46
C THR A 55 6.77 -8.76 -2.86
N PHE A 56 7.61 -8.33 -3.80
CA PHE A 56 7.21 -8.07 -5.18
C PHE A 56 6.60 -9.30 -5.89
N ARG A 57 6.92 -10.51 -5.45
CA ARG A 57 6.33 -11.75 -6.01
C ARG A 57 4.83 -11.80 -5.84
N PHE A 58 4.27 -11.18 -4.80
CA PHE A 58 2.83 -11.04 -4.63
C PHE A 58 2.20 -10.34 -5.84
N PHE A 59 2.76 -9.21 -6.27
CA PHE A 59 2.25 -8.44 -7.42
C PHE A 59 2.61 -9.05 -8.77
N TRP A 60 3.68 -9.82 -8.86
CA TRP A 60 4.15 -10.34 -10.14
C TRP A 60 3.62 -11.74 -10.44
N HIS A 61 3.69 -12.65 -9.49
CA HIS A 61 3.19 -14.02 -9.62
C HIS A 61 1.78 -14.19 -9.09
N GLY A 62 1.43 -13.50 -8.02
CA GLY A 62 0.11 -13.52 -7.40
C GLY A 62 -0.93 -12.68 -8.11
N ALA A 63 -0.55 -11.88 -9.13
CA ALA A 63 -1.50 -11.07 -9.90
C ALA A 63 -2.54 -11.91 -10.62
N HIS A 64 -3.73 -11.35 -10.81
CA HIS A 64 -4.81 -12.01 -11.52
C HIS A 64 -4.41 -12.41 -12.97
N PRO A 65 -4.56 -13.68 -13.38
CA PRO A 65 -3.98 -14.19 -14.63
C PRO A 65 -4.58 -13.57 -15.89
N VAL A 66 -5.83 -13.10 -15.87
CA VAL A 66 -6.49 -12.47 -17.02
C VAL A 66 -6.20 -10.99 -17.10
N SER A 67 -6.42 -10.22 -16.03
CA SER A 67 -6.29 -8.75 -16.03
C SER A 67 -4.88 -8.27 -15.71
N GLY A 68 -4.15 -8.99 -14.87
CA GLY A 68 -2.90 -8.53 -14.25
C GLY A 68 -3.10 -7.64 -13.03
N LEU A 69 -4.35 -7.41 -12.59
CA LEU A 69 -4.66 -6.69 -11.36
C LEU A 69 -4.03 -7.39 -10.15
N ALA A 70 -3.64 -6.62 -9.14
CA ALA A 70 -3.31 -7.18 -7.85
C ALA A 70 -4.57 -7.78 -7.23
N LEU A 71 -4.49 -9.03 -6.78
CA LEU A 71 -5.58 -9.60 -5.99
C LEU A 71 -5.72 -8.83 -4.67
N GLU A 72 -6.94 -8.69 -4.19
CA GLU A 72 -7.20 -8.07 -2.89
C GLU A 72 -6.35 -8.76 -1.82
N ARG A 73 -6.37 -10.09 -1.80
CA ARG A 73 -5.52 -10.90 -0.94
C ARG A 73 -5.07 -12.19 -1.61
N SER A 74 -3.98 -12.74 -1.13
CA SER A 74 -3.53 -14.09 -1.48
C SER A 74 -3.56 -14.95 -0.22
N ASN A 75 -4.44 -15.93 -0.22
CA ASN A 75 -4.45 -16.96 0.80
C ASN A 75 -3.59 -18.12 0.33
N THR A 76 -2.40 -18.22 0.86
CA THR A 76 -1.56 -19.42 0.64
C THR A 76 -2.04 -20.62 1.44
N VAL A 77 -2.88 -20.38 2.46
CA VAL A 77 -3.67 -21.35 3.22
C VAL A 77 -4.90 -20.61 3.76
N LEU A 78 -5.99 -21.24 3.70
CA LEU A 78 -7.35 -20.99 4.13
C LEU A 78 -7.53 -19.91 5.21
N ALA A 79 -8.36 -18.94 4.91
CA ALA A 79 -8.80 -17.91 5.85
C ALA A 79 -9.57 -18.52 7.02
N GLU A 80 -9.30 -18.06 8.22
CA GLU A 80 -9.95 -18.61 9.39
C GLU A 80 -11.34 -18.02 9.64
N HIS A 81 -11.56 -16.73 9.35
CA HIS A 81 -12.86 -16.06 9.39
C HIS A 81 -12.78 -14.72 8.66
N TYR A 82 -13.80 -14.39 7.86
CA TYR A 82 -13.96 -13.09 7.24
C TYR A 82 -15.33 -12.50 7.57
N TRP A 83 -15.37 -11.19 7.74
CA TRP A 83 -16.62 -10.45 7.75
C TRP A 83 -17.13 -10.37 6.31
N ASP A 84 -18.31 -10.92 6.07
CA ASP A 84 -19.02 -10.77 4.81
C ASP A 84 -19.78 -9.44 4.82
N TYR A 85 -19.21 -8.43 4.18
CA TYR A 85 -19.81 -7.10 4.08
C TYR A 85 -21.11 -7.08 3.26
N ILE A 86 -21.32 -8.07 2.40
CA ILE A 86 -22.53 -8.16 1.56
C ILE A 86 -23.70 -8.68 2.37
N ASN A 87 -23.48 -9.67 3.21
CA ASN A 87 -24.50 -10.29 4.03
C ASN A 87 -24.51 -9.81 5.47
N GLU A 88 -23.62 -8.86 5.84
CA GLU A 88 -23.47 -8.31 7.20
C GLU A 88 -23.32 -9.41 8.26
N ALA A 89 -22.59 -10.48 7.94
CA ALA A 89 -22.41 -11.65 8.78
C ALA A 89 -20.94 -12.09 8.84
N TRP A 90 -20.55 -12.68 9.95
CA TRP A 90 -19.28 -13.42 9.99
C TRP A 90 -19.46 -14.71 9.19
N ASP A 91 -18.61 -14.90 8.19
CA ASP A 91 -18.60 -16.15 7.43
C ASP A 91 -18.17 -17.29 8.36
N GLU A 92 -18.96 -18.37 8.38
CA GLU A 92 -18.53 -19.62 9.03
C GLU A 92 -17.23 -20.05 8.37
N PRO A 93 -16.32 -20.75 9.07
CA PRO A 93 -14.99 -21.12 8.57
C PRO A 93 -15.08 -21.97 7.31
N ASN A 94 -15.39 -21.33 6.19
CA ASN A 94 -15.35 -21.94 4.90
C ASN A 94 -14.01 -21.62 4.25
N PHE A 95 -13.07 -22.44 4.57
CA PHE A 95 -11.67 -22.36 4.20
C PHE A 95 -11.38 -22.27 2.68
N SER A 96 -12.36 -22.22 1.83
CA SER A 96 -12.18 -22.15 0.37
C SER A 96 -12.55 -20.79 -0.24
N LYS A 97 -13.08 -19.84 0.55
CA LYS A 97 -13.55 -18.56 0.03
C LYS A 97 -12.76 -17.39 0.60
N THR A 98 -12.26 -16.53 -0.27
CA THR A 98 -11.97 -15.13 0.07
C THR A 98 -13.31 -14.41 0.16
N THR A 99 -13.43 -13.41 1.01
CA THR A 99 -14.68 -12.62 1.19
C THR A 99 -15.25 -12.12 -0.13
N PHE A 100 -14.36 -11.70 -1.06
CA PHE A 100 -14.72 -11.16 -2.37
C PHE A 100 -14.48 -12.15 -3.52
N GLY A 101 -14.06 -13.39 -3.23
CA GLY A 101 -13.79 -14.43 -4.21
C GLY A 101 -12.38 -14.39 -4.82
N PRO A 102 -12.00 -15.46 -5.54
CA PRO A 102 -10.64 -15.62 -6.06
C PRO A 102 -10.29 -14.67 -7.22
N ASP A 103 -11.27 -14.05 -7.84
CA ASP A 103 -11.08 -13.10 -8.93
C ASP A 103 -11.10 -11.63 -8.46
N ALA A 104 -11.17 -11.37 -7.14
CA ALA A 104 -11.24 -10.01 -6.60
C ALA A 104 -9.91 -9.27 -6.76
N GLY A 105 -9.87 -8.31 -7.67
CA GLY A 105 -8.78 -7.37 -7.85
C GLY A 105 -9.01 -6.11 -7.03
N ALA A 106 -8.02 -5.70 -6.23
CA ALA A 106 -8.01 -4.44 -5.51
C ALA A 106 -7.54 -3.31 -6.44
N ILE A 107 -8.33 -2.26 -6.59
CA ILE A 107 -8.00 -1.15 -7.50
C ILE A 107 -6.81 -0.35 -6.98
N GLY A 108 -6.84 0.13 -5.75
CA GLY A 108 -5.71 0.84 -5.15
C GLY A 108 -4.48 -0.03 -4.97
N GLY A 109 -4.68 -1.27 -4.49
CA GLY A 109 -3.62 -2.27 -4.40
C GLY A 109 -2.93 -2.54 -5.75
N THR A 110 -3.67 -2.46 -6.86
CA THR A 110 -3.10 -2.52 -8.22
C THR A 110 -2.21 -1.31 -8.49
N GLY A 111 -2.58 -0.11 -8.05
CA GLY A 111 -1.74 1.08 -8.13
C GLY A 111 -0.40 0.90 -7.41
N PHE A 112 -0.42 0.33 -6.22
CA PHE A 112 0.80 0.00 -5.46
C PHE A 112 1.64 -1.07 -6.17
N GLY A 113 1.00 -2.08 -6.79
CA GLY A 113 1.66 -3.08 -7.62
C GLY A 113 2.31 -2.50 -8.88
N ILE A 114 1.72 -1.46 -9.49
CA ILE A 114 2.30 -0.72 -10.62
C ILE A 114 3.56 0.02 -10.17
N MET A 115 3.53 0.74 -9.02
CA MET A 115 4.72 1.38 -8.46
C MET A 115 5.80 0.35 -8.11
N SER A 116 5.42 -0.79 -7.53
CA SER A 116 6.33 -1.90 -7.26
C SER A 116 6.95 -2.49 -8.53
N THR A 117 6.22 -2.46 -9.65
CA THR A 117 6.75 -2.86 -10.97
C THR A 117 7.80 -1.88 -11.48
N VAL A 118 7.64 -0.58 -11.23
CA VAL A 118 8.68 0.43 -11.52
C VAL A 118 9.94 0.13 -10.71
N VAL A 119 9.79 -0.11 -9.40
CA VAL A 119 10.92 -0.49 -8.53
C VAL A 119 11.61 -1.75 -9.04
N ALA A 120 10.86 -2.76 -9.45
CA ALA A 120 11.40 -4.03 -9.94
C ALA A 120 12.25 -3.87 -11.22
N VAL A 121 11.87 -2.96 -12.10
CA VAL A 121 12.68 -2.62 -13.29
C VAL A 121 13.94 -1.86 -12.90
N GLU A 122 13.82 -0.86 -12.04
CA GLU A 122 14.96 -0.07 -11.55
C GLU A 122 15.99 -0.93 -10.83
N ARG A 123 15.54 -1.92 -10.06
CA ARG A 123 16.39 -2.89 -9.36
C ARG A 123 16.88 -4.04 -10.24
N GLY A 124 16.45 -4.10 -11.50
CA GLY A 124 16.86 -5.15 -12.44
C GLY A 124 16.26 -6.54 -12.13
N TRP A 125 15.15 -6.62 -11.38
CA TRP A 125 14.49 -7.90 -11.11
C TRP A 125 13.72 -8.42 -12.32
N ILE A 126 13.19 -7.50 -13.12
CA ILE A 126 12.48 -7.79 -14.37
C ILE A 126 12.95 -6.87 -15.49
N GLY A 127 12.84 -7.35 -16.72
CA GLY A 127 13.18 -6.54 -17.89
C GLY A 127 12.13 -5.46 -18.18
N ARG A 128 12.60 -4.30 -18.63
CA ARG A 128 11.78 -3.11 -18.94
C ARG A 128 10.63 -3.41 -19.91
N ASP A 129 10.89 -4.08 -21.03
CA ASP A 129 9.86 -4.42 -22.03
C ASP A 129 8.81 -5.40 -21.44
N THR A 130 9.23 -6.33 -20.58
CA THR A 130 8.32 -7.26 -19.91
C THR A 130 7.39 -6.52 -18.93
N ALA A 131 7.91 -5.55 -18.19
CA ALA A 131 7.12 -4.69 -17.33
C ALA A 131 6.10 -3.87 -18.15
N VAL A 132 6.55 -3.22 -19.24
CA VAL A 132 5.67 -2.43 -20.12
C VAL A 132 4.52 -3.28 -20.66
N ARG A 133 4.78 -4.51 -21.11
CA ARG A 133 3.71 -5.43 -21.57
C ARG A 133 2.70 -5.75 -20.47
N ARG A 134 3.17 -5.97 -19.24
CA ARG A 134 2.27 -6.20 -18.10
C ARG A 134 1.41 -4.97 -17.80
N LEU A 135 2.00 -3.78 -17.80
CA LEU A 135 1.29 -2.54 -17.53
C LEU A 135 0.27 -2.19 -18.64
N ILE A 136 0.60 -2.46 -19.92
CA ILE A 136 -0.35 -2.34 -21.02
C ILE A 136 -1.54 -3.29 -20.83
N LYS A 137 -1.29 -4.54 -20.45
CA LYS A 137 -2.34 -5.52 -20.16
C LYS A 137 -3.31 -5.01 -19.08
N ILE A 138 -2.78 -4.46 -17.98
CA ILE A 138 -3.59 -3.88 -16.90
C ILE A 138 -4.38 -2.67 -17.42
N ALA A 139 -3.74 -1.74 -18.13
CA ALA A 139 -4.36 -0.53 -18.64
C ALA A 139 -5.48 -0.84 -19.65
N ASP A 140 -5.23 -1.75 -20.60
CA ASP A 140 -6.21 -2.16 -21.61
C ASP A 140 -7.41 -2.89 -20.98
N PHE A 141 -7.18 -3.69 -19.94
CA PHE A 141 -8.26 -4.31 -19.18
C PHE A 141 -9.15 -3.26 -18.50
N LEU A 142 -8.54 -2.31 -17.78
CA LEU A 142 -9.25 -1.28 -17.03
C LEU A 142 -10.04 -0.33 -17.94
N ILE A 143 -9.54 0.01 -19.12
CA ILE A 143 -10.24 0.88 -20.07
C ILE A 143 -11.57 0.25 -20.55
N ASN A 144 -11.66 -1.07 -20.54
CA ASN A 144 -12.85 -1.82 -20.95
C ASN A 144 -13.69 -2.33 -19.76
N ALA A 145 -13.30 -2.04 -18.54
CA ALA A 145 -13.95 -2.47 -17.31
C ALA A 145 -15.00 -1.47 -16.82
N ASP A 146 -15.76 -1.84 -15.80
CA ASP A 146 -16.69 -0.94 -15.14
C ASP A 146 -15.95 0.29 -14.61
N CYS A 147 -16.47 1.46 -14.99
CA CYS A 147 -15.90 2.75 -14.65
C CYS A 147 -16.99 3.80 -14.66
N PHE A 148 -17.09 4.61 -13.63
CA PHE A 148 -18.17 5.53 -13.38
C PHE A 148 -17.65 6.97 -13.35
N HIS A 149 -17.97 7.77 -14.36
CA HIS A 149 -17.39 9.11 -14.51
C HIS A 149 -15.85 9.15 -14.50
N GLY A 150 -15.22 8.07 -14.97
CA GLY A 150 -13.76 7.91 -14.95
C GLY A 150 -13.18 7.46 -13.61
N ILE A 151 -14.02 7.05 -12.67
CA ILE A 151 -13.66 6.53 -11.34
C ILE A 151 -13.97 5.03 -11.29
N TYR A 152 -13.03 4.25 -10.81
CA TYR A 152 -13.11 2.80 -10.68
C TYR A 152 -13.74 2.38 -9.35
N PRO A 153 -14.28 1.16 -9.25
CA PRO A 153 -14.81 0.66 -7.98
C PRO A 153 -13.70 0.29 -6.98
N HIS A 154 -14.07 0.02 -5.74
CA HIS A 154 -13.17 -0.47 -4.70
C HIS A 154 -12.52 -1.80 -5.13
N PHE A 155 -13.34 -2.79 -5.43
CA PHE A 155 -12.92 -4.08 -5.98
C PHE A 155 -13.55 -4.36 -7.34
N MET A 156 -12.81 -5.11 -8.14
CA MET A 156 -13.20 -5.47 -9.50
C MET A 156 -12.94 -6.95 -9.76
N ASN A 157 -13.88 -7.61 -10.42
CA ASN A 157 -13.65 -8.97 -10.90
C ASN A 157 -12.58 -8.94 -12.01
N GLY A 158 -11.41 -9.49 -11.70
CA GLY A 158 -10.25 -9.47 -12.59
C GLY A 158 -10.41 -10.29 -13.88
N ARG A 159 -11.47 -11.09 -14.00
CA ARG A 159 -11.81 -11.86 -15.20
C ARG A 159 -12.74 -11.08 -16.12
N THR A 160 -13.75 -10.44 -15.54
CA THR A 160 -14.86 -9.85 -16.30
C THR A 160 -14.81 -8.33 -16.37
N GLY A 161 -14.03 -7.67 -15.51
CA GLY A 161 -14.01 -6.22 -15.39
C GLY A 161 -15.25 -5.64 -14.71
N LYS A 162 -16.08 -6.46 -14.09
CA LYS A 162 -17.28 -6.03 -13.37
C LYS A 162 -16.98 -5.65 -11.94
N THR A 163 -17.70 -4.67 -11.42
CA THR A 163 -17.63 -4.27 -10.02
C THR A 163 -17.93 -5.44 -9.09
N ILE A 164 -17.12 -5.61 -8.06
CA ILE A 164 -17.43 -6.41 -6.87
C ILE A 164 -17.81 -5.41 -5.78
N LYS A 165 -19.00 -5.53 -5.23
CA LYS A 165 -19.48 -4.66 -4.15
C LYS A 165 -18.62 -4.83 -2.92
N PHE A 166 -18.18 -3.72 -2.33
CA PHE A 166 -17.53 -3.74 -1.02
C PHE A 166 -18.57 -3.83 0.08
N ASP A 167 -19.66 -3.10 -0.10
CA ASP A 167 -20.80 -3.09 0.80
C ASP A 167 -22.10 -2.76 0.02
N ARG A 168 -23.22 -2.67 0.72
CA ARG A 168 -24.53 -2.39 0.10
C ARG A 168 -24.59 -1.05 -0.63
N LEU A 169 -23.92 -0.03 -0.11
CA LEU A 169 -23.88 1.32 -0.69
C LEU A 169 -22.59 1.59 -1.45
N ASP A 170 -21.53 0.81 -1.22
CA ASP A 170 -20.27 0.84 -1.97
C ASP A 170 -20.30 -0.23 -3.08
N ASP A 171 -21.05 0.07 -4.14
CA ASP A 171 -21.28 -0.84 -5.25
C ASP A 171 -20.85 -0.27 -6.61
N ALA A 172 -20.08 0.82 -6.63
CA ALA A 172 -19.61 1.43 -7.88
C ALA A 172 -18.32 2.27 -7.68
N ALA A 173 -18.40 3.60 -7.87
CA ALA A 173 -17.23 4.48 -7.89
C ALA A 173 -16.63 4.70 -6.50
N ASP A 174 -15.31 4.49 -6.38
CA ASP A 174 -14.49 4.82 -5.22
C ASP A 174 -13.32 5.72 -5.63
N ILE A 175 -13.36 7.00 -5.19
CA ILE A 175 -12.33 7.98 -5.57
C ILE A 175 -11.00 7.74 -4.88
N VAL A 176 -10.99 7.12 -3.71
CA VAL A 176 -9.76 6.89 -2.93
C VAL A 176 -8.96 5.77 -3.58
N GLU A 177 -9.59 4.64 -3.86
CA GLU A 177 -8.97 3.53 -4.58
C GLU A 177 -8.49 3.95 -5.98
N THR A 178 -9.29 4.75 -6.69
CA THR A 178 -8.90 5.31 -7.98
C THR A 178 -7.70 6.25 -7.87
N SER A 179 -7.56 6.99 -6.76
CA SER A 179 -6.40 7.86 -6.52
C SER A 179 -5.11 7.05 -6.43
N TYR A 180 -5.12 5.94 -5.69
CA TYR A 180 -3.96 5.05 -5.59
C TYR A 180 -3.62 4.39 -6.93
N LEU A 181 -4.63 3.94 -7.68
CA LEU A 181 -4.43 3.39 -9.01
C LEU A 181 -3.74 4.38 -9.95
N LEU A 182 -4.28 5.60 -10.03
CA LEU A 182 -3.76 6.63 -10.92
C LEU A 182 -2.40 7.17 -10.45
N MET A 183 -2.14 7.25 -9.14
CA MET A 183 -0.81 7.55 -8.60
C MET A 183 0.23 6.55 -9.14
N GLY A 184 -0.09 5.26 -9.10
CA GLY A 184 0.77 4.21 -9.64
C GLY A 184 1.01 4.35 -11.15
N PHE A 185 -0.04 4.56 -11.92
CA PHE A 185 0.07 4.76 -13.36
C PHE A 185 0.83 6.05 -13.73
N LEU A 186 0.67 7.12 -13.00
CA LEU A 186 1.43 8.36 -13.24
C LEU A 186 2.92 8.18 -12.94
N CYS A 187 3.29 7.47 -11.88
CA CYS A 187 4.69 7.07 -11.66
C CYS A 187 5.22 6.25 -12.83
N ALA A 188 4.45 5.27 -13.33
CA ALA A 188 4.84 4.45 -14.47
C ALA A 188 4.96 5.28 -15.77
N ARG A 189 4.07 6.26 -15.99
CA ARG A 189 4.14 7.17 -17.14
C ARG A 189 5.46 7.94 -17.17
N GLU A 190 5.89 8.43 -16.02
CA GLU A 190 7.14 9.19 -15.89
C GLU A 190 8.38 8.31 -15.99
N TYR A 191 8.30 7.06 -15.55
CA TYR A 191 9.42 6.12 -15.63
C TYR A 191 9.60 5.52 -17.02
N PHE A 192 8.51 5.07 -17.64
CA PHE A 192 8.51 4.49 -19.01
C PHE A 192 8.34 5.59 -20.06
N ASN A 193 9.31 6.48 -20.12
CA ASN A 193 9.28 7.69 -20.96
C ASN A 193 10.05 7.55 -22.28
N GLY A 194 10.48 6.35 -22.65
CA GLY A 194 11.18 6.07 -23.93
C GLY A 194 10.25 6.16 -25.14
N ASN A 195 10.86 6.07 -26.33
CA ASN A 195 10.17 6.23 -27.62
C ASN A 195 9.80 4.89 -28.28
N THR A 196 9.89 3.77 -27.56
CA THR A 196 9.42 2.51 -28.12
C THR A 196 7.92 2.57 -28.37
N PRO A 197 7.38 1.91 -29.42
CA PRO A 197 5.94 1.94 -29.68
C PRO A 197 5.09 1.51 -28.49
N ARG A 198 5.57 0.55 -27.68
CA ARG A 198 4.87 0.08 -26.49
C ARG A 198 4.86 1.12 -25.38
N GLU A 199 5.97 1.80 -25.12
CA GLU A 199 5.99 2.85 -24.09
C GLU A 199 5.14 4.06 -24.48
N VAL A 200 5.15 4.45 -25.75
CA VAL A 200 4.26 5.49 -26.27
C VAL A 200 2.79 5.07 -26.11
N TYR A 201 2.46 3.82 -26.43
CA TYR A 201 1.12 3.29 -26.26
C TYR A 201 0.69 3.26 -24.79
N LEU A 202 1.56 2.78 -23.88
CA LEU A 202 1.29 2.77 -22.44
C LEU A 202 0.96 4.19 -21.93
N ARG A 203 1.79 5.18 -22.25
CA ARG A 203 1.55 6.57 -21.84
C ARG A 203 0.23 7.13 -22.38
N LYS A 204 -0.12 6.78 -23.63
CA LYS A 204 -1.42 7.16 -24.21
C LYS A 204 -2.58 6.59 -23.39
N ARG A 205 -2.52 5.30 -22.98
CA ARG A 205 -3.55 4.66 -22.13
C ARG A 205 -3.65 5.31 -20.76
N ILE A 206 -2.51 5.60 -20.13
CA ILE A 206 -2.46 6.28 -18.83
C ILE A 206 -3.10 7.67 -18.94
N ASN A 207 -2.72 8.46 -19.94
CA ASN A 207 -3.29 9.80 -20.15
C ASN A 207 -4.81 9.74 -20.43
N GLN A 208 -5.30 8.71 -21.11
CA GLN A 208 -6.73 8.48 -21.34
C GLN A 208 -7.47 8.28 -20.01
N MET A 209 -6.96 7.41 -19.12
CA MET A 209 -7.56 7.16 -17.80
C MET A 209 -7.47 8.41 -16.92
N TRP A 210 -6.30 9.05 -16.87
CA TRP A 210 -6.09 10.27 -16.09
C TRP A 210 -7.03 11.40 -16.52
N GLY A 211 -7.18 11.63 -17.82
CA GLY A 211 -8.08 12.65 -18.36
C GLY A 211 -9.58 12.30 -18.26
N ALA A 212 -9.92 11.01 -18.07
CA ALA A 212 -11.29 10.57 -17.89
C ALA A 212 -11.84 10.87 -16.49
N ALA A 213 -11.01 10.79 -15.46
CA ALA A 213 -11.41 10.93 -14.06
C ALA A 213 -12.08 12.28 -13.77
N ASN A 214 -13.34 12.24 -13.38
CA ASN A 214 -14.15 13.42 -13.07
C ASN A 214 -14.31 13.57 -11.55
N TRP A 215 -13.29 14.09 -10.92
CA TRP A 215 -13.26 14.31 -9.48
C TRP A 215 -14.34 15.29 -9.00
N ARG A 216 -14.64 16.30 -9.84
CA ARG A 216 -15.67 17.29 -9.53
C ARG A 216 -17.07 16.69 -9.39
N TRP A 217 -17.34 15.59 -10.08
CA TRP A 217 -18.58 14.84 -9.91
C TRP A 217 -18.82 14.46 -8.46
N HIS A 218 -17.77 14.01 -7.78
CA HIS A 218 -17.83 13.58 -6.38
C HIS A 218 -17.96 14.71 -5.36
N THR A 219 -18.05 15.97 -5.80
CA THR A 219 -18.43 17.06 -4.90
C THR A 219 -19.97 17.16 -4.75
N ASN A 220 -20.75 16.50 -5.59
CA ASN A 220 -22.22 16.63 -5.62
C ASN A 220 -22.68 18.11 -5.69
N GLY A 221 -21.86 19.00 -6.28
CA GLY A 221 -22.11 20.44 -6.31
C GLY A 221 -21.85 21.16 -4.98
N GLU A 222 -21.33 20.50 -3.96
CA GLU A 222 -21.05 21.03 -2.64
C GLU A 222 -19.57 21.38 -2.46
N LYS A 223 -19.22 21.99 -1.30
CA LYS A 223 -17.84 22.22 -0.84
C LYS A 223 -17.30 21.01 -0.06
N LYS A 224 -17.57 19.82 -0.57
CA LYS A 224 -17.17 18.53 0.02
C LYS A 224 -16.68 17.61 -1.10
N LEU A 225 -15.92 16.60 -0.73
CA LEU A 225 -15.56 15.50 -1.63
C LEU A 225 -16.06 14.21 -1.02
N TYR A 226 -16.98 13.55 -1.72
CA TYR A 226 -17.59 12.31 -1.28
C TYR A 226 -16.80 11.12 -1.78
N TRP A 227 -16.60 10.11 -0.92
CA TRP A 227 -15.83 8.91 -1.20
C TRP A 227 -16.45 8.06 -2.31
N HIS A 228 -17.76 7.83 -2.19
CA HIS A 228 -18.50 6.91 -3.05
C HIS A 228 -19.58 7.60 -3.86
N TRP A 229 -19.81 7.07 -5.04
CA TRP A 229 -20.98 7.35 -5.84
C TRP A 229 -21.40 6.09 -6.61
N SER A 230 -22.70 5.87 -6.77
CA SER A 230 -23.25 4.72 -7.44
C SER A 230 -24.41 5.11 -8.35
N PRO A 231 -24.56 4.50 -9.54
CA PRO A 231 -25.75 4.68 -10.35
C PRO A 231 -27.01 4.13 -9.69
N ASN A 232 -26.88 3.24 -8.70
CA ASN A 232 -28.01 2.64 -7.99
C ASN A 232 -28.43 3.45 -6.76
N ASN A 233 -27.46 4.03 -6.05
CA ASN A 233 -27.64 4.65 -4.74
C ASN A 233 -27.27 6.15 -4.74
N GLY A 234 -26.78 6.72 -5.85
CA GLY A 234 -26.32 8.11 -5.87
C GLY A 234 -25.23 8.36 -4.83
N PHE A 235 -25.42 9.37 -3.99
CA PHE A 235 -24.57 9.72 -2.84
C PHE A 235 -25.17 9.29 -1.49
N ASP A 236 -26.08 8.32 -1.46
CA ASP A 236 -26.81 7.91 -0.25
C ASP A 236 -25.90 7.39 0.87
N MET A 237 -24.68 6.90 0.57
CA MET A 237 -23.69 6.56 1.58
C MET A 237 -23.27 7.79 2.41
N ASN A 238 -23.41 8.99 1.83
CA ASN A 238 -23.15 10.28 2.47
C ASN A 238 -21.84 10.30 3.30
N PHE A 239 -20.75 9.81 2.70
CA PHE A 239 -19.45 9.65 3.34
C PHE A 239 -18.43 10.64 2.78
N PRO A 240 -18.32 11.86 3.33
CA PRO A 240 -17.29 12.83 2.93
C PRO A 240 -15.90 12.33 3.29
N VAL A 241 -14.92 12.63 2.43
CA VAL A 241 -13.50 12.38 2.70
C VAL A 241 -12.95 13.50 3.58
N TRP A 242 -12.79 13.26 4.85
CA TRP A 242 -12.39 14.28 5.83
C TRP A 242 -11.40 13.75 6.87
N GLY A 243 -10.81 14.67 7.65
CA GLY A 243 -9.80 14.36 8.66
C GLY A 243 -8.44 14.04 8.04
N TYR A 244 -7.39 14.02 8.86
CA TYR A 244 -6.09 13.58 8.42
C TYR A 244 -6.02 12.06 8.42
N ASN A 245 -5.98 11.47 7.25
CA ASN A 245 -5.87 10.04 7.03
C ASN A 245 -5.17 9.76 5.69
N GLU A 246 -5.27 8.54 5.19
CA GLU A 246 -4.67 8.07 3.93
C GLU A 246 -5.15 8.79 2.67
N CYS A 247 -6.27 9.52 2.75
CA CYS A 247 -6.95 10.10 1.60
C CYS A 247 -6.39 11.45 1.13
N LEU A 248 -5.31 11.96 1.71
CA LEU A 248 -4.70 13.22 1.24
C LEU A 248 -4.38 13.17 -0.25
N ILE A 249 -3.90 12.04 -0.76
CA ILE A 249 -3.63 11.84 -2.19
C ILE A 249 -4.86 12.08 -3.03
N THR A 250 -6.07 11.76 -2.56
CA THR A 250 -7.31 11.96 -3.30
C THR A 250 -7.59 13.42 -3.56
N TYR A 251 -7.38 14.29 -2.56
CA TYR A 251 -7.48 15.74 -2.74
C TYR A 251 -6.43 16.30 -3.68
N ILE A 252 -5.18 15.81 -3.56
CA ILE A 252 -4.09 16.22 -4.45
C ILE A 252 -4.42 15.82 -5.89
N MET A 253 -4.82 14.57 -6.16
CA MET A 253 -5.21 14.09 -7.47
C MET A 253 -6.40 14.84 -8.04
N ALA A 254 -7.41 15.07 -7.21
CA ALA A 254 -8.62 15.79 -7.60
C ALA A 254 -8.34 17.27 -7.97
N ALA A 255 -7.43 17.91 -7.26
CA ALA A 255 -6.99 19.28 -7.60
C ALA A 255 -6.03 19.31 -8.81
N SER A 256 -5.38 18.18 -9.13
CA SER A 256 -4.40 18.03 -10.21
C SER A 256 -5.01 17.60 -11.54
N ALA A 257 -6.34 17.38 -11.61
CA ALA A 257 -6.96 16.91 -12.84
C ALA A 257 -6.57 17.78 -14.05
N PRO A 258 -6.14 17.17 -15.18
CA PRO A 258 -5.63 17.93 -16.33
C PRO A 258 -6.72 18.77 -17.00
N ASN A 259 -7.98 18.35 -16.87
CA ASN A 259 -9.12 19.14 -17.29
C ASN A 259 -9.67 19.96 -16.10
N PRO A 260 -9.57 21.30 -16.10
CA PRO A 260 -10.01 22.13 -14.98
C PRO A 260 -11.50 22.01 -14.65
N TYR A 261 -12.33 21.60 -15.61
CA TYR A 261 -13.76 21.37 -15.38
C TYR A 261 -14.03 20.07 -14.59
N LYS A 262 -13.04 19.18 -14.51
CA LYS A 262 -13.09 17.94 -13.73
C LYS A 262 -12.33 18.04 -12.40
N ALA A 263 -11.56 19.12 -12.23
CA ALA A 263 -10.82 19.38 -10.99
C ALA A 263 -11.76 19.93 -9.90
N ILE A 264 -11.43 19.63 -8.65
CA ILE A 264 -12.13 20.20 -7.50
C ILE A 264 -11.67 21.66 -7.25
N PRO A 265 -12.58 22.50 -6.73
CA PRO A 265 -12.20 23.80 -6.21
C PRO A 265 -11.47 23.65 -4.86
N LYS A 266 -10.64 24.65 -4.50
CA LYS A 266 -9.90 24.67 -3.22
C LYS A 266 -10.84 24.59 -2.02
N GLU A 267 -12.01 25.19 -2.13
CA GLU A 267 -13.04 25.22 -1.09
C GLU A 267 -13.52 23.82 -0.67
N ALA A 268 -13.43 22.82 -1.55
CA ALA A 268 -13.74 21.43 -1.19
C ALA A 268 -12.67 20.85 -0.25
N TYR A 269 -11.39 21.23 -0.45
CA TYR A 269 -10.31 20.85 0.45
C TYR A 269 -10.40 21.60 1.78
N ASP A 270 -10.53 22.93 1.74
CA ASP A 270 -10.56 23.77 2.94
C ASP A 270 -11.79 23.46 3.82
N GLY A 271 -12.93 23.19 3.21
CA GLY A 271 -14.19 22.99 3.92
C GLY A 271 -14.36 21.59 4.53
N THR A 272 -13.73 20.59 3.93
CA THR A 272 -13.92 19.19 4.37
C THR A 272 -12.66 18.62 4.99
N TRP A 273 -11.53 18.62 4.27
CA TRP A 273 -10.29 18.04 4.76
C TRP A 273 -9.65 18.90 5.84
N ALA A 274 -9.14 20.06 5.46
CA ALA A 274 -8.38 20.95 6.37
C ALA A 274 -9.27 21.64 7.42
N GLY A 275 -10.57 21.78 7.14
CA GLY A 275 -11.56 22.35 8.05
C GLY A 275 -12.28 21.31 8.92
N SER A 276 -11.94 20.02 8.82
CA SER A 276 -12.58 18.99 9.61
C SER A 276 -12.25 19.09 11.10
N MET A 277 -13.20 18.65 11.93
CA MET A 277 -12.99 18.56 13.35
C MET A 277 -11.86 17.58 13.68
N GLY A 278 -10.92 18.01 14.53
CA GLY A 278 -9.77 17.19 14.91
C GLY A 278 -8.61 17.18 13.93
N PHE A 279 -8.72 17.85 12.76
CA PHE A 279 -7.63 17.92 11.78
C PHE A 279 -6.34 18.51 12.41
N LYS A 280 -6.43 19.61 13.16
CA LYS A 280 -5.33 20.10 13.97
C LYS A 280 -5.37 19.39 15.32
N ASN A 281 -4.37 18.55 15.60
CA ASN A 281 -4.27 17.82 16.85
C ASN A 281 -3.43 18.64 17.87
N GLY A 282 -2.14 18.78 17.66
CA GLY A 282 -1.22 19.51 18.54
C GLY A 282 -0.98 18.86 19.91
N LYS A 283 -1.56 17.72 20.21
CA LYS A 283 -1.35 16.99 21.47
C LYS A 283 0.02 16.34 21.50
N THR A 284 0.57 16.19 22.70
CA THR A 284 1.83 15.48 22.93
C THR A 284 1.56 14.11 23.53
N TYR A 285 2.12 13.08 22.89
CA TYR A 285 2.08 11.70 23.33
C TYR A 285 3.50 11.16 23.44
N TYR A 286 3.89 10.60 24.57
CA TYR A 286 5.23 10.02 24.79
C TYR A 286 6.38 11.00 24.48
N GLY A 287 6.15 12.30 24.65
CA GLY A 287 7.11 13.35 24.34
C GLY A 287 7.13 13.82 22.87
N TYR A 288 6.32 13.23 21.99
CA TYR A 288 6.18 13.63 20.59
C TYR A 288 4.89 14.43 20.37
N VAL A 289 5.01 15.58 19.74
CA VAL A 289 3.85 16.40 19.32
C VAL A 289 3.27 15.77 18.06
N LEU A 290 1.94 15.52 18.06
CA LEU A 290 1.22 15.06 16.87
C LEU A 290 0.51 16.25 16.22
N PRO A 291 1.01 16.78 15.09
CA PRO A 291 0.46 18.01 14.47
C PRO A 291 -0.99 17.83 13.99
N LEU A 292 -1.27 16.71 13.33
CA LEU A 292 -2.52 16.42 12.64
C LEU A 292 -3.25 15.25 13.28
N GLY A 293 -4.55 15.16 13.06
CA GLY A 293 -5.38 14.08 13.55
C GLY A 293 -6.64 13.86 12.72
N ASN A 294 -7.29 12.73 12.97
CA ASN A 294 -8.54 12.34 12.37
C ASN A 294 -9.62 12.24 13.45
N TYR A 295 -10.50 13.22 13.53
CA TYR A 295 -11.56 13.29 14.56
C TYR A 295 -11.04 13.11 15.99
N ASP A 296 -11.54 12.06 16.66
CA ASP A 296 -11.24 11.65 18.01
C ASP A 296 -10.26 10.47 18.10
N GLU A 297 -9.63 10.11 16.97
CA GLU A 297 -8.59 9.09 16.97
C GLU A 297 -7.47 9.44 17.94
N ASP A 298 -7.30 8.61 18.97
CA ASP A 298 -6.25 8.79 19.96
C ASP A 298 -4.89 8.36 19.40
N LYS A 299 -3.86 9.12 19.70
CA LYS A 299 -2.47 8.82 19.30
C LYS A 299 -2.26 8.64 17.78
N GLY A 300 -3.12 9.25 16.95
CA GLY A 300 -2.95 9.33 15.49
C GLY A 300 -3.67 8.26 14.67
N GLY A 301 -4.14 7.20 15.30
CA GLY A 301 -4.81 6.12 14.59
C GLY A 301 -3.85 5.09 13.97
N PRO A 302 -4.26 4.37 12.91
CA PRO A 302 -3.45 3.36 12.23
C PRO A 302 -2.36 3.98 11.34
N LEU A 303 -1.20 3.32 11.24
CA LEU A 303 -0.03 3.87 10.55
C LEU A 303 -0.16 3.95 9.02
N PHE A 304 -1.12 3.28 8.39
CA PHE A 304 -1.31 3.42 6.95
C PHE A 304 -1.68 4.86 6.55
N PHE A 305 -2.17 5.69 7.46
CA PHE A 305 -2.38 7.12 7.26
C PHE A 305 -1.11 7.85 6.78
N GLU A 306 0.05 7.40 7.27
CA GLU A 306 1.36 7.98 6.93
C GLU A 306 2.05 7.27 5.76
N GLN A 307 1.41 6.26 5.17
CA GLN A 307 2.09 5.42 4.19
C GLN A 307 1.46 5.53 2.80
N TYR A 308 0.14 5.41 2.67
CA TYR A 308 -0.48 5.24 1.34
C TYR A 308 -0.31 6.47 0.44
N THR A 309 -0.62 7.66 0.94
CA THR A 309 -0.37 8.93 0.22
C THR A 309 1.11 9.11 -0.11
N PHE A 310 1.98 8.78 0.84
CA PHE A 310 3.41 9.10 0.75
C PHE A 310 4.23 8.05 -0.01
N GLN A 311 3.60 7.10 -0.66
CA GLN A 311 4.27 6.28 -1.66
C GLN A 311 4.68 7.11 -2.89
N GLY A 312 3.86 8.07 -3.29
CA GLY A 312 4.13 8.97 -4.43
C GLY A 312 4.47 10.40 -4.02
N ILE A 313 3.81 10.93 -2.99
CA ILE A 313 4.08 12.28 -2.48
C ILE A 313 5.30 12.24 -1.55
N ASP A 314 6.28 13.09 -1.82
CA ASP A 314 7.43 13.26 -0.92
C ASP A 314 7.06 14.17 0.26
N PRO A 315 7.06 13.66 1.50
CA PRO A 315 6.75 14.46 2.67
C PRO A 315 7.89 15.41 3.08
N ASN A 316 9.12 15.22 2.56
CA ASN A 316 10.27 16.03 2.93
C ASN A 316 10.11 17.49 2.49
N GLY A 317 9.96 18.39 3.46
CA GLY A 317 9.72 19.80 3.20
C GLY A 317 8.34 20.11 2.61
N LEU A 318 7.42 19.15 2.64
CA LEU A 318 6.03 19.38 2.28
C LEU A 318 5.31 20.04 3.45
N THR A 319 4.79 21.24 3.21
CA THR A 319 4.01 22.00 4.19
C THR A 319 2.72 22.51 3.56
N ASP A 320 1.66 22.69 4.36
CA ASP A 320 0.42 23.32 3.91
C ASP A 320 0.33 24.80 4.32
N SER A 321 -0.72 25.48 3.87
CA SER A 321 -0.99 26.89 4.21
C SER A 321 -1.28 27.12 5.70
N LEU A 322 -1.49 26.08 6.48
CA LEU A 322 -1.71 26.13 7.93
C LEU A 322 -0.39 25.95 8.70
N GLY A 323 0.73 25.71 8.01
CA GLY A 323 2.06 25.52 8.57
C GLY A 323 2.33 24.11 9.09
N ASN A 324 1.53 23.11 8.72
CA ASN A 324 1.78 21.73 9.10
C ASN A 324 2.92 21.14 8.27
N ASP A 325 3.85 20.46 8.94
CA ASP A 325 4.96 19.71 8.33
C ASP A 325 4.59 18.24 8.26
N TYR A 326 4.47 17.71 7.05
CA TYR A 326 4.00 16.34 6.81
C TYR A 326 5.07 15.28 7.09
N PHE A 327 6.36 15.62 6.98
CA PHE A 327 7.41 14.71 7.41
C PHE A 327 7.45 14.58 8.94
N LEU A 328 7.32 15.69 9.64
CA LEU A 328 7.25 15.70 11.11
C LEU A 328 6.02 14.93 11.60
N GLN A 329 4.88 15.09 10.93
CA GLN A 329 3.66 14.34 11.22
C GLN A 329 3.92 12.83 11.12
N GLY A 330 4.41 12.34 9.98
CA GLY A 330 4.65 10.90 9.75
C GLY A 330 5.69 10.32 10.73
N LYS A 331 6.76 11.06 11.00
CA LYS A 331 7.78 10.67 11.97
C LYS A 331 7.22 10.54 13.38
N ASN A 332 6.52 11.56 13.85
CA ASN A 332 6.02 11.60 15.23
C ASN A 332 4.90 10.57 15.43
N HIS A 333 3.98 10.40 14.47
CA HIS A 333 2.96 9.38 14.53
C HIS A 333 3.57 7.97 14.60
N THR A 334 4.59 7.69 13.79
CA THR A 334 5.32 6.40 13.84
C THR A 334 5.95 6.16 15.21
N LEU A 335 6.64 7.17 15.77
CA LEU A 335 7.27 7.06 17.09
C LEU A 335 6.25 6.91 18.22
N ILE A 336 5.08 7.56 18.12
CA ILE A 336 3.96 7.41 19.07
C ILE A 336 3.41 5.98 19.02
N ASN A 337 3.19 5.42 17.83
CA ASN A 337 2.70 4.04 17.66
C ASN A 337 3.69 3.02 18.27
N ARG A 338 5.00 3.22 18.02
CA ARG A 338 6.05 2.41 18.63
C ARG A 338 6.07 2.54 20.15
N ALA A 339 6.01 3.76 20.68
CA ALA A 339 6.03 4.01 22.12
C ALA A 339 4.82 3.39 22.81
N TYR A 340 3.64 3.43 22.18
CA TYR A 340 2.46 2.74 22.69
C TYR A 340 2.67 1.22 22.80
N CYS A 341 3.27 0.60 21.79
CA CYS A 341 3.58 -0.82 21.84
C CYS A 341 4.63 -1.14 22.93
N MET A 342 5.61 -0.24 23.15
CA MET A 342 6.58 -0.39 24.23
C MET A 342 5.94 -0.25 25.62
N GLU A 343 5.04 0.72 25.82
CA GLU A 343 4.27 0.89 27.05
C GLU A 343 3.37 -0.32 27.29
N ASN A 344 2.78 -0.85 26.22
CA ASN A 344 1.95 -2.04 26.21
C ASN A 344 0.84 -2.02 27.28
N PRO A 345 -0.04 -1.01 27.30
CA PRO A 345 -0.99 -0.82 28.39
C PRO A 345 -2.03 -1.96 28.53
N LYS A 346 -2.19 -2.77 27.47
CA LYS A 346 -3.08 -3.95 27.48
C LYS A 346 -2.37 -5.26 27.81
N GLY A 347 -1.04 -5.25 28.03
CA GLY A 347 -0.26 -6.42 28.44
C GLY A 347 -0.12 -7.53 27.38
N PHE A 348 -0.15 -7.19 26.09
CA PHE A 348 -0.01 -8.18 25.03
C PHE A 348 1.42 -8.73 24.95
N LYS A 349 1.57 -10.05 24.99
CA LYS A 349 2.87 -10.71 24.84
C LYS A 349 3.49 -10.39 23.49
N GLY A 350 4.78 -10.10 23.47
CA GLY A 350 5.57 -9.89 22.28
C GLY A 350 5.76 -8.42 21.92
N TYR A 351 4.93 -7.52 22.38
CA TYR A 351 5.13 -6.08 22.16
C TYR A 351 6.42 -5.62 22.83
N SER A 352 7.23 -4.88 22.08
CA SER A 352 8.53 -4.38 22.55
C SER A 352 9.04 -3.26 21.65
N GLU A 353 10.22 -2.74 21.96
CA GLU A 353 10.93 -1.77 21.14
C GLU A 353 11.21 -2.23 19.70
N ASN A 354 11.27 -3.56 19.46
CA ASN A 354 11.53 -4.19 18.17
C ASN A 354 10.32 -4.96 17.62
N CYS A 355 9.21 -5.02 18.36
CA CYS A 355 7.98 -5.68 17.94
C CYS A 355 6.79 -4.74 18.12
N TRP A 356 6.55 -3.93 17.10
CA TRP A 356 5.55 -2.88 17.07
C TRP A 356 4.99 -2.71 15.66
N GLY A 357 3.89 -1.98 15.54
CA GLY A 357 3.30 -1.63 14.26
C GLY A 357 1.80 -1.95 14.22
N LEU A 358 0.99 -0.96 14.56
CA LEU A 358 -0.47 -1.04 14.50
C LEU A 358 -0.96 -0.33 13.26
N THR A 359 -1.59 -1.08 12.36
CA THR A 359 -2.25 -0.59 11.16
C THR A 359 -3.38 -1.52 10.75
N ALA A 360 -4.15 -1.19 9.71
CA ALA A 360 -5.16 -2.09 9.19
C ALA A 360 -4.54 -3.39 8.67
N GLY A 361 -5.25 -4.50 8.87
CA GLY A 361 -4.83 -5.81 8.42
C GLY A 361 -5.62 -6.94 9.07
N ASP A 362 -5.31 -8.16 8.71
CA ASP A 362 -5.97 -9.34 9.25
C ASP A 362 -5.66 -9.55 10.73
N SER A 363 -6.62 -10.07 11.45
CA SER A 363 -6.48 -10.53 12.82
C SER A 363 -7.08 -11.93 12.98
N TYR A 364 -6.91 -12.51 14.16
CA TYR A 364 -7.53 -13.79 14.51
C TYR A 364 -9.08 -13.75 14.56
N LYS A 365 -9.67 -12.57 14.32
CA LYS A 365 -11.13 -12.35 14.22
C LYS A 365 -11.52 -11.57 12.96
N GLY A 366 -10.76 -11.72 11.88
CA GLY A 366 -10.99 -11.01 10.62
C GLY A 366 -10.20 -9.71 10.50
N TYR A 367 -10.48 -8.94 9.45
CA TYR A 367 -9.80 -7.68 9.15
C TYR A 367 -10.18 -6.58 10.15
N VAL A 368 -9.20 -5.82 10.61
CA VAL A 368 -9.36 -4.73 11.59
C VAL A 368 -8.41 -3.58 11.29
N ALA A 369 -8.87 -2.36 11.38
CA ALA A 369 -8.00 -1.18 11.44
C ALA A 369 -7.42 -1.05 12.85
N HIS A 370 -6.26 -1.69 13.09
CA HIS A 370 -5.59 -1.63 14.38
C HIS A 370 -4.93 -0.27 14.59
N SER A 371 -5.12 0.27 15.76
CA SER A 371 -4.54 1.52 16.25
C SER A 371 -4.34 1.44 17.75
N PRO A 372 -3.66 2.39 18.41
CA PRO A 372 -3.65 2.43 19.88
C PRO A 372 -5.03 2.38 20.52
N GLN A 373 -6.02 3.01 19.90
CA GLN A 373 -7.41 3.02 20.35
C GLN A 373 -8.11 1.67 20.10
N ASN A 374 -7.80 1.01 18.99
CA ASN A 374 -8.39 -0.27 18.57
C ASN A 374 -7.35 -1.40 18.51
N ASP A 375 -6.54 -1.52 19.57
CA ASP A 375 -5.51 -2.55 19.66
C ASP A 375 -6.09 -3.89 20.15
N ARG A 376 -5.81 -4.95 19.42
CA ARG A 376 -6.23 -6.33 19.67
C ARG A 376 -5.06 -7.30 19.87
N GLY A 377 -3.86 -6.79 20.10
CA GLY A 377 -2.66 -7.61 20.29
C GLY A 377 -2.12 -8.22 19.01
N VAL A 378 -2.34 -7.56 17.87
CA VAL A 378 -1.87 -7.99 16.53
C VAL A 378 -0.93 -6.94 15.99
N ILE A 379 0.20 -7.37 15.47
CA ILE A 379 1.20 -6.54 14.77
C ILE A 379 1.11 -6.84 13.28
N GLN A 380 1.05 -5.77 12.47
CA GLN A 380 1.21 -5.85 11.02
C GLN A 380 2.65 -5.47 10.64
N PRO A 381 3.44 -6.37 10.05
CA PRO A 381 4.82 -6.06 9.66
C PRO A 381 4.96 -4.82 8.78
N THR A 382 3.99 -4.59 7.89
CA THR A 382 3.95 -3.42 7.00
C THR A 382 4.03 -2.11 7.78
N ALA A 383 3.36 -2.00 8.93
CA ALA A 383 3.30 -0.77 9.72
C ALA A 383 4.70 -0.25 10.12
N ALA A 384 5.53 -1.15 10.66
CA ALA A 384 6.90 -0.80 11.05
C ALA A 384 7.83 -0.64 9.83
N ILE A 385 7.75 -1.58 8.87
CA ILE A 385 8.66 -1.64 7.73
C ILE A 385 8.41 -0.48 6.76
N SER A 386 7.16 -0.17 6.47
CA SER A 386 6.80 0.92 5.55
C SER A 386 7.00 2.30 6.15
N SER A 387 7.27 2.39 7.45
CA SER A 387 7.69 3.63 8.12
C SER A 387 9.20 3.92 8.01
N MET A 388 9.95 3.10 7.24
CA MET A 388 11.40 3.24 7.05
C MET A 388 11.87 4.66 6.69
N PRO A 389 11.19 5.45 5.82
CA PRO A 389 11.62 6.80 5.53
C PRO A 389 11.55 7.76 6.73
N TYR A 390 10.64 7.52 7.67
CA TYR A 390 10.40 8.39 8.84
C TYR A 390 11.28 8.01 10.02
N THR A 391 11.47 6.72 10.23
CA THR A 391 12.15 6.16 11.40
C THR A 391 13.08 5.01 11.00
N PRO A 392 14.16 5.30 10.21
CA PRO A 392 14.97 4.26 9.58
C PRO A 392 15.64 3.30 10.60
N LYS A 393 16.05 3.81 11.74
CA LYS A 393 16.67 2.99 12.79
C LYS A 393 15.65 2.02 13.39
N GLU A 394 14.56 2.55 13.90
CA GLU A 394 13.51 1.80 14.59
C GLU A 394 12.82 0.79 13.65
N SER A 395 12.59 1.20 12.40
CA SER A 395 12.01 0.35 11.36
C SER A 395 12.98 -0.78 10.96
N MET A 396 14.28 -0.53 10.88
CA MET A 396 15.28 -1.55 10.58
C MET A 396 15.42 -2.55 11.75
N GLU A 397 15.39 -2.09 12.99
CA GLU A 397 15.41 -2.94 14.17
C GLU A 397 14.19 -3.87 14.20
N ALA A 398 12.99 -3.35 13.94
CA ALA A 398 11.78 -4.13 13.82
C ALA A 398 11.83 -5.14 12.65
N LEU A 399 12.28 -4.71 11.47
CA LEU A 399 12.46 -5.58 10.31
C LEU A 399 13.39 -6.76 10.63
N LYS A 400 14.54 -6.50 11.27
CA LYS A 400 15.48 -7.55 11.69
C LYS A 400 14.85 -8.51 12.69
N TYR A 401 14.09 -8.00 13.64
CA TYR A 401 13.37 -8.84 14.59
C TYR A 401 12.33 -9.73 13.90
N PHE A 402 11.55 -9.17 12.99
CA PHE A 402 10.57 -9.94 12.20
C PHE A 402 11.26 -11.00 11.33
N TYR A 403 12.34 -10.64 10.65
CA TYR A 403 13.01 -11.55 9.72
C TYR A 403 13.81 -12.64 10.46
N TYR A 404 14.66 -12.28 11.41
CA TYR A 404 15.55 -13.24 12.09
C TYR A 404 14.91 -13.91 13.29
N GLY A 405 14.07 -13.20 14.03
CA GLY A 405 13.42 -13.70 15.24
C GLY A 405 12.15 -14.49 14.97
N LEU A 406 11.30 -14.00 14.07
CA LEU A 406 9.99 -14.57 13.78
C LEU A 406 9.85 -15.16 12.37
N GLY A 407 10.88 -15.07 11.55
CA GLY A 407 10.79 -15.42 10.12
C GLY A 407 10.34 -16.86 9.86
N ASN A 408 10.62 -17.80 10.76
CA ASN A 408 10.13 -19.16 10.66
C ASN A 408 8.60 -19.28 10.78
N LYS A 409 7.91 -18.23 11.20
CA LYS A 409 6.45 -18.17 11.37
C LYS A 409 5.77 -17.20 10.40
N ILE A 410 6.43 -16.09 10.06
CA ILE A 410 5.82 -15.00 9.33
C ILE A 410 6.48 -14.68 7.97
N TRP A 411 7.59 -15.33 7.63
CA TRP A 411 8.25 -15.16 6.33
C TRP A 411 7.79 -16.23 5.34
N SER A 412 7.30 -15.81 4.18
CA SER A 412 6.61 -16.63 3.21
C SER A 412 7.15 -16.45 1.78
N PRO A 413 6.64 -17.20 0.78
CA PRO A 413 6.97 -16.95 -0.64
C PRO A 413 6.65 -15.55 -1.16
N TYR A 414 5.78 -14.79 -0.51
CA TYR A 414 5.41 -13.42 -0.85
C TYR A 414 5.92 -12.37 0.14
N GLY A 415 6.95 -12.69 0.91
CA GLY A 415 7.45 -11.81 1.96
C GLY A 415 6.77 -12.06 3.29
N PHE A 416 6.62 -11.02 4.11
CA PHE A 416 5.93 -11.15 5.39
C PHE A 416 4.44 -11.37 5.19
N VAL A 417 3.86 -12.26 6.02
CA VAL A 417 2.40 -12.39 6.12
C VAL A 417 1.79 -11.11 6.68
N ASP A 418 0.51 -10.94 6.48
CA ASP A 418 -0.22 -9.72 6.77
C ASP A 418 -0.14 -9.28 8.24
N GLY A 419 -0.37 -10.19 9.16
CA GLY A 419 -0.33 -9.90 10.59
C GLY A 419 0.05 -11.10 11.45
N PHE A 420 0.40 -10.82 12.71
CA PHE A 420 0.67 -11.86 13.69
C PHE A 420 0.37 -11.39 15.13
N SER A 421 0.12 -12.36 16.00
CA SER A 421 -0.02 -12.14 17.44
C SER A 421 0.72 -13.22 18.21
N ILE A 422 1.78 -12.81 18.91
CA ILE A 422 2.51 -13.72 19.83
C ILE A 422 1.61 -14.05 21.04
N HIS A 423 0.80 -13.08 21.49
CA HIS A 423 -0.11 -13.26 22.63
C HIS A 423 -1.16 -14.35 22.36
N HIS A 424 -1.77 -14.32 21.16
CA HIS A 424 -2.80 -15.29 20.77
C HIS A 424 -2.22 -16.51 20.04
N ASN A 425 -0.88 -16.59 19.87
CA ASN A 425 -0.21 -17.61 19.05
C ASN A 425 -0.83 -17.75 17.65
N TRP A 426 -1.20 -16.62 17.04
CA TRP A 426 -1.81 -16.53 15.74
C TRP A 426 -0.86 -15.88 14.73
N TYR A 427 -0.82 -16.42 13.51
CA TYR A 427 0.01 -15.93 12.40
C TYR A 427 -0.82 -16.02 11.13
N ALA A 428 -1.02 -14.89 10.45
CA ALA A 428 -1.80 -14.82 9.21
C ALA A 428 -1.25 -15.77 8.16
N LYS A 429 -2.14 -16.26 7.31
CA LYS A 429 -1.80 -17.04 6.10
C LYS A 429 -2.03 -16.22 4.84
N SER A 430 -2.42 -14.98 5.00
CA SER A 430 -2.77 -14.04 3.95
C SER A 430 -1.69 -12.99 3.73
N HIS A 431 -1.77 -12.36 2.56
CA HIS A 431 -1.05 -11.16 2.17
C HIS A 431 -2.08 -10.26 1.50
N LEU A 432 -2.16 -9.01 1.89
CA LEU A 432 -3.07 -8.03 1.34
C LEU A 432 -2.32 -7.09 0.41
N ALA A 433 -2.91 -6.74 -0.73
CA ALA A 433 -2.26 -5.85 -1.70
C ALA A 433 -1.89 -4.48 -1.10
N ILE A 434 -2.79 -3.96 -0.25
CA ILE A 434 -2.60 -2.66 0.40
C ILE A 434 -1.45 -2.65 1.41
N ASP A 435 -1.07 -3.80 1.95
CA ASP A 435 0.02 -3.95 2.92
C ASP A 435 1.35 -4.32 2.27
N GLN A 436 1.31 -5.15 1.22
CA GLN A 436 2.52 -5.56 0.51
C GLN A 436 3.13 -4.41 -0.32
N GLY A 437 2.29 -3.54 -0.88
CA GLY A 437 2.75 -2.41 -1.69
C GLY A 437 3.65 -1.44 -0.94
N PRO A 438 3.21 -0.89 0.19
CA PRO A 438 4.00 0.04 0.99
C PRO A 438 5.35 -0.51 1.44
N ILE A 439 5.47 -1.82 1.73
CA ILE A 439 6.76 -2.45 2.05
C ILE A 439 7.77 -2.20 0.93
N ILE A 440 7.37 -2.41 -0.33
CA ILE A 440 8.27 -2.26 -1.47
C ILE A 440 8.58 -0.79 -1.75
N THR A 441 7.54 0.02 -1.81
CA THR A 441 7.60 1.40 -2.29
C THR A 441 8.26 2.34 -1.28
N MET A 442 7.94 2.20 0.02
CA MET A 442 8.53 3.04 1.06
C MET A 442 9.98 2.66 1.36
N ILE A 443 10.35 1.38 1.30
CA ILE A 443 11.78 1.00 1.32
C ILE A 443 12.52 1.63 0.15
N GLU A 444 11.93 1.63 -1.07
CA GLU A 444 12.58 2.25 -2.23
C GLU A 444 12.71 3.76 -2.06
N ASN A 445 11.69 4.40 -1.53
CA ASN A 445 11.75 5.84 -1.25
C ASN A 445 12.82 6.16 -0.19
N TYR A 446 12.95 5.35 0.84
CA TYR A 446 14.06 5.47 1.80
C TYR A 446 15.44 5.31 1.13
N ARG A 447 15.58 4.32 0.25
CA ARG A 447 16.86 4.01 -0.41
C ARG A 447 17.27 5.05 -1.45
N THR A 448 16.34 5.57 -2.23
CA THR A 448 16.65 6.38 -3.42
C THR A 448 15.72 7.56 -3.67
N GLY A 449 14.53 7.61 -3.07
CA GLY A 449 13.50 8.57 -3.38
C GLY A 449 12.91 8.41 -4.79
N LEU A 450 13.02 7.23 -5.40
CA LEU A 450 12.64 7.01 -6.80
C LEU A 450 11.22 7.44 -7.12
N LEU A 451 10.25 6.91 -6.37
CA LEU A 451 8.84 7.15 -6.65
C LEU A 451 8.44 8.60 -6.34
N TRP A 452 8.99 9.18 -5.29
CA TRP A 452 8.85 10.59 -4.97
C TRP A 452 9.33 11.48 -6.11
N LYS A 453 10.55 11.25 -6.62
CA LYS A 453 11.11 12.01 -7.74
C LYS A 453 10.28 11.88 -9.00
N LEU A 454 9.70 10.70 -9.26
CA LEU A 454 8.85 10.48 -10.42
C LEU A 454 7.52 11.22 -10.29
N PHE A 455 6.84 11.11 -9.16
CA PHE A 455 5.52 11.66 -8.98
C PHE A 455 5.53 13.18 -8.80
N MET A 456 6.44 13.69 -7.95
CA MET A 456 6.52 15.11 -7.61
C MET A 456 7.02 16.01 -8.76
N LYS A 457 7.64 15.45 -9.81
CA LYS A 457 8.02 16.23 -11.00
C LYS A 457 6.88 16.46 -11.98
N ILE A 458 5.72 15.80 -11.81
CA ILE A 458 4.57 15.90 -12.71
C ILE A 458 3.97 17.30 -12.62
N PRO A 459 3.88 18.08 -13.73
CA PRO A 459 3.38 19.44 -13.68
C PRO A 459 1.95 19.54 -13.14
N ASP A 460 1.06 18.62 -13.52
CA ASP A 460 -0.32 18.59 -13.02
C ASP A 460 -0.35 18.44 -11.51
N VAL A 461 0.47 17.54 -10.94
CA VAL A 461 0.58 17.32 -9.49
C VAL A 461 1.10 18.56 -8.77
N GLN A 462 2.14 19.20 -9.29
CA GLN A 462 2.66 20.46 -8.73
C GLN A 462 1.61 21.56 -8.75
N ASN A 463 0.86 21.67 -9.83
CA ASN A 463 -0.22 22.65 -9.95
C ASN A 463 -1.35 22.36 -8.96
N GLY A 464 -1.72 21.09 -8.78
CA GLY A 464 -2.71 20.67 -7.80
C GLY A 464 -2.30 20.98 -6.37
N LEU A 465 -1.07 20.64 -5.99
CA LEU A 465 -0.51 20.96 -4.68
C LEU A 465 -0.49 22.48 -4.43
N LYS A 466 -0.01 23.27 -5.39
CA LYS A 466 -0.01 24.75 -5.29
C LYS A 466 -1.44 25.31 -5.14
N ARG A 467 -2.40 24.77 -5.89
CA ARG A 467 -3.82 25.15 -5.81
C ARG A 467 -4.40 24.90 -4.42
N LEU A 468 -4.03 23.80 -3.78
CA LEU A 468 -4.44 23.48 -2.42
C LEU A 468 -3.69 24.27 -1.34
N GLY A 469 -2.66 25.03 -1.71
CA GLY A 469 -1.88 25.85 -0.77
C GLY A 469 -0.69 25.13 -0.15
N PHE A 470 -0.24 24.05 -0.76
CA PHE A 470 0.99 23.37 -0.34
C PHE A 470 2.24 24.08 -0.83
N SER A 471 3.32 23.92 -0.07
CA SER A 471 4.70 24.25 -0.45
C SER A 471 5.55 22.98 -0.45
N SER A 472 6.46 22.88 -1.41
CA SER A 472 7.36 21.73 -1.55
C SER A 472 8.68 22.16 -2.21
N PRO A 473 9.83 21.53 -1.87
CA PRO A 473 11.10 21.75 -2.55
C PRO A 473 11.08 21.42 -4.07
N TYR A 474 10.11 20.64 -4.52
CA TYR A 474 9.94 20.27 -5.94
C TYR A 474 9.33 21.38 -6.80
N PHE A 475 8.80 22.44 -6.19
CA PHE A 475 8.21 23.52 -6.98
C PHE A 475 9.31 24.38 -7.60
N THR A 476 9.36 24.44 -8.92
CA THR A 476 10.18 25.42 -9.63
C THR A 476 9.75 26.83 -9.24
N LYS A 477 10.73 27.65 -8.91
CA LYS A 477 10.55 29.06 -8.60
C LYS A 477 10.06 29.84 -9.82
#